data_f5da63cfdcde3f72f4178b6f71dedd8a
#
_entry.id   f5da63cfdcde3f72f4178b6f71dedd8a
#
_cell.length_a   1.000
_cell.length_b   1.000
_cell.length_c   1.000
_cell.angle_alpha   90.00
_cell.angle_beta   90.00
_cell.angle_gamma   90.00
#
_symmetry.space_group_name_H-M   'P 1'
#
loop_
_entity.id
_entity.type
_entity.pdbx_description
1 polymer ?
#
loop_
_entity_poly.entity_id
_entity_poly.type
_entity_poly.pdbx_seq_one_letter_code
_entity_poly.pdbx_strand_id
1 'polypeptide(L)'
;MPEQTRSYVAIDLKSFYASVECKERNLDPLTTNLVVADPERTTKTICLAVSPALKAYGIPGRARLFEVVRKVKEINDERKRKNGGHEFTGQSCDTGELKADRSFALDYITAVPRMALYMKCSTEIYNIYLKYVAPEDIHVYSIDEVFMDVTDYLNTYRMTARELAGKIIREIQQETSIAATAGIGTNLYLCKVAMDIVAKHIEPDQNGVRIAELTEISYRKLLWAHQPITDFWRVGPGYAKKLAEVGLFTMGDVARCSLGKPGEYYNEDLLYRLFGVNAELLI
;
A
#
# COMPACT_ATOMS: atom_id res chain seq x y z
N MET A 1 26.25 -2.57 -27.22
CA MET A 1 26.05 -3.54 -26.14
C MET A 1 24.55 -3.64 -25.91
N PRO A 2 23.95 -4.80 -25.67
CA PRO A 2 22.57 -4.83 -25.29
C PRO A 2 22.40 -3.98 -24.02
N GLU A 3 21.41 -3.09 -23.98
CA GLU A 3 21.09 -2.33 -22.77
C GLU A 3 20.86 -3.29 -21.62
N GLN A 4 21.59 -3.12 -20.53
CA GLN A 4 21.42 -3.92 -19.34
C GLN A 4 19.99 -3.65 -18.80
N THR A 5 19.18 -4.68 -18.70
CA THR A 5 17.84 -4.56 -18.14
C THR A 5 17.94 -4.06 -16.70
N ARG A 6 17.40 -2.88 -16.41
CA ARG A 6 17.42 -2.32 -15.06
C ARG A 6 16.45 -3.07 -14.14
N SER A 7 16.77 -3.05 -12.86
CA SER A 7 15.95 -3.65 -11.80
C SER A 7 15.71 -2.63 -10.69
N TYR A 8 14.44 -2.24 -10.55
CA TYR A 8 13.98 -1.32 -9.51
C TYR A 8 13.18 -2.07 -8.47
N VAL A 9 13.35 -1.70 -7.21
CA VAL A 9 12.59 -2.20 -6.07
C VAL A 9 11.85 -1.04 -5.42
N ALA A 10 10.54 -1.15 -5.28
CA ALA A 10 9.73 -0.29 -4.42
C ALA A 10 9.45 -1.01 -3.11
N ILE A 11 9.57 -0.32 -1.97
CA ILE A 11 9.21 -0.85 -0.63
C ILE A 11 8.25 0.12 0.05
N ASP A 12 7.14 -0.41 0.58
CA ASP A 12 6.09 0.31 1.32
C ASP A 12 5.95 -0.32 2.71
N LEU A 13 6.03 0.50 3.76
CA LEU A 13 5.89 0.09 5.15
C LEU A 13 4.40 0.00 5.52
N LYS A 14 3.95 -1.17 5.91
CA LYS A 14 2.53 -1.46 6.10
C LYS A 14 1.89 -0.66 7.24
N SER A 15 0.95 0.23 6.88
CA SER A 15 0.23 1.08 7.85
C SER A 15 1.18 1.83 8.80
N PHE A 16 2.24 2.40 8.29
CA PHE A 16 3.44 2.85 9.00
C PHE A 16 3.15 3.53 10.33
N TYR A 17 2.38 4.62 10.34
CA TYR A 17 2.10 5.35 11.59
C TYR A 17 1.39 4.48 12.64
N ALA A 18 0.44 3.64 12.23
CA ALA A 18 -0.23 2.74 13.16
C ALA A 18 0.71 1.65 13.68
N SER A 19 1.59 1.14 12.83
CA SER A 19 2.60 0.15 13.21
C SER A 19 3.62 0.73 14.21
N VAL A 20 4.06 1.97 14.01
CA VAL A 20 4.93 2.68 14.97
C VAL A 20 4.20 2.85 16.32
N GLU A 21 2.93 3.26 16.30
CA GLU A 21 2.15 3.45 17.53
C GLU A 21 1.90 2.13 18.29
N CYS A 22 1.71 1.02 17.57
CA CYS A 22 1.63 -0.30 18.19
C CYS A 22 2.96 -0.71 18.82
N LYS A 23 4.08 -0.57 18.08
CA LYS A 23 5.43 -0.87 18.58
C LYS A 23 5.75 -0.14 19.87
N GLU A 24 5.47 1.16 19.92
CA GLU A 24 5.72 2.00 21.11
C GLU A 24 4.92 1.60 22.35
N ARG A 25 3.85 0.83 22.14
CA ARG A 25 3.00 0.28 23.20
C ARG A 25 3.27 -1.18 23.49
N ASN A 26 4.29 -1.78 22.84
CA ASN A 26 4.58 -3.21 22.88
C ASN A 26 3.39 -4.07 22.40
N LEU A 27 2.67 -3.60 21.38
CA LEU A 27 1.53 -4.28 20.76
C LEU A 27 1.90 -4.74 19.34
N ASP A 28 1.31 -5.86 18.91
CA ASP A 28 1.46 -6.34 17.53
C ASP A 28 0.53 -5.57 16.58
N PRO A 29 1.06 -4.84 15.57
CA PRO A 29 0.24 -4.10 14.62
C PRO A 29 -0.64 -5.01 13.74
N LEU A 30 -0.35 -6.31 13.63
CA LEU A 30 -1.14 -7.26 12.86
C LEU A 30 -2.37 -7.77 13.60
N THR A 31 -2.38 -7.72 14.92
CA THR A 31 -3.52 -8.16 15.76
C THR A 31 -4.23 -7.00 16.46
N THR A 32 -3.55 -5.89 16.69
CA THR A 32 -4.11 -4.75 17.44
C THR A 32 -4.94 -3.83 16.57
N ASN A 33 -6.16 -3.55 16.98
CA ASN A 33 -7.07 -2.57 16.40
C ASN A 33 -6.67 -1.17 16.87
N LEU A 34 -6.15 -0.34 15.96
CA LEU A 34 -5.66 1.00 16.27
C LEU A 34 -5.87 1.96 15.08
N VAL A 35 -6.22 3.20 15.40
CA VAL A 35 -6.21 4.33 14.46
C VAL A 35 -5.27 5.42 14.95
N VAL A 36 -4.63 6.12 14.03
CA VAL A 36 -3.85 7.33 14.31
C VAL A 36 -4.68 8.54 13.91
N ALA A 37 -5.23 9.22 14.88
CA ALA A 37 -6.08 10.39 14.69
C ALA A 37 -6.06 11.28 15.93
N ASP A 38 -6.36 12.57 15.75
CA ASP A 38 -6.54 13.50 16.85
C ASP A 38 -8.06 13.68 17.12
N PRO A 39 -8.61 13.04 18.16
CA PRO A 39 -10.03 13.11 18.48
C PRO A 39 -10.47 14.48 19.03
N GLU A 40 -9.53 15.29 19.56
CA GLU A 40 -9.84 16.60 20.14
C GLU A 40 -10.13 17.66 19.07
N ARG A 41 -9.60 17.48 17.84
CA ARG A 41 -9.87 18.43 16.75
C ARG A 41 -11.31 18.36 16.27
N THR A 42 -11.76 17.19 15.83
CA THR A 42 -13.12 16.95 15.33
C THR A 42 -13.30 15.48 14.95
N THR A 43 -14.50 14.95 15.06
CA THR A 43 -14.85 13.60 14.57
C THR A 43 -14.75 13.47 13.04
N LYS A 44 -14.72 14.60 12.29
CA LYS A 44 -14.53 14.61 10.84
C LYS A 44 -13.05 14.51 10.44
N THR A 45 -12.13 14.50 11.42
CA THR A 45 -10.69 14.32 11.18
C THR A 45 -10.44 13.04 10.37
N ILE A 46 -9.50 13.13 9.39
CA ILE A 46 -9.05 11.97 8.64
C ILE A 46 -8.00 11.25 9.49
N CYS A 47 -8.16 9.93 9.67
CA CYS A 47 -7.13 9.10 10.28
C CYS A 47 -5.88 9.10 9.39
N LEU A 48 -4.73 9.39 9.97
CA LEU A 48 -3.45 9.30 9.27
C LEU A 48 -3.10 7.85 8.92
N ALA A 49 -3.48 6.92 9.80
CA ALA A 49 -3.35 5.48 9.54
C ALA A 49 -4.41 4.70 10.32
N VAL A 50 -4.68 3.51 9.79
CA VAL A 50 -5.51 2.46 10.41
C VAL A 50 -4.65 1.19 10.43
N SER A 51 -4.61 0.47 11.56
CA SER A 51 -3.83 -0.76 11.67
C SER A 51 -4.31 -1.84 10.70
N PRO A 52 -3.44 -2.77 10.30
CA PRO A 52 -3.83 -3.89 9.44
C PRO A 52 -4.99 -4.72 10.04
N ALA A 53 -4.97 -4.94 11.36
CA ALA A 53 -6.03 -5.65 12.07
C ALA A 53 -7.39 -4.97 11.89
N LEU A 54 -7.44 -3.66 12.06
CA LEU A 54 -8.69 -2.91 11.95
C LEU A 54 -9.14 -2.74 10.48
N LYS A 55 -8.20 -2.66 9.53
CA LYS A 55 -8.51 -2.71 8.08
C LYS A 55 -9.19 -4.00 7.66
N ALA A 56 -8.89 -5.13 8.31
CA ALA A 56 -9.52 -6.42 8.02
C ALA A 56 -11.04 -6.42 8.27
N TYR A 57 -11.55 -5.47 9.06
CA TYR A 57 -12.97 -5.25 9.25
C TYR A 57 -13.61 -4.33 8.19
N GLY A 58 -12.88 -4.00 7.12
CA GLY A 58 -13.36 -3.15 6.02
C GLY A 58 -13.29 -1.65 6.30
N ILE A 59 -12.48 -1.22 7.27
CA ILE A 59 -12.22 0.20 7.55
C ILE A 59 -11.09 0.70 6.63
N PRO A 60 -11.31 1.73 5.79
CA PRO A 60 -10.29 2.26 4.89
C PRO A 60 -9.08 2.84 5.64
N GLY A 61 -7.90 2.78 5.03
CA GLY A 61 -6.66 3.30 5.63
C GLY A 61 -6.67 4.81 5.94
N ARG A 62 -7.52 5.58 5.25
CA ARG A 62 -7.72 7.03 5.44
C ARG A 62 -9.17 7.37 5.75
N ALA A 63 -9.85 6.52 6.53
CA ALA A 63 -11.19 6.78 7.00
C ALA A 63 -11.25 8.07 7.83
N ARG A 64 -12.39 8.75 7.82
CA ARG A 64 -12.68 9.77 8.82
C ARG A 64 -13.02 9.11 10.16
N LEU A 65 -12.68 9.75 11.27
CA LEU A 65 -12.88 9.15 12.60
C LEU A 65 -14.34 8.75 12.86
N PHE A 66 -15.31 9.55 12.42
CA PHE A 66 -16.73 9.19 12.55
C PHE A 66 -17.13 7.95 11.75
N GLU A 67 -16.45 7.69 10.62
CA GLU A 67 -16.67 6.48 9.80
C GLU A 67 -16.15 5.24 10.52
N VAL A 68 -15.01 5.38 11.22
CA VAL A 68 -14.48 4.32 12.09
C VAL A 68 -15.47 4.00 13.20
N VAL A 69 -15.96 5.02 13.94
CA VAL A 69 -16.96 4.87 15.01
C VAL A 69 -18.21 4.15 14.52
N ARG A 70 -18.75 4.60 13.37
CA ARG A 70 -19.94 3.99 12.76
C ARG A 70 -19.68 2.53 12.40
N LYS A 71 -18.55 2.25 11.76
CA LYS A 71 -18.21 0.89 11.31
C LYS A 71 -18.00 -0.07 12.47
N VAL A 72 -17.32 0.38 13.53
CA VAL A 72 -17.14 -0.41 14.76
C VAL A 72 -18.50 -0.70 15.42
N LYS A 73 -19.42 0.25 15.43
CA LYS A 73 -20.80 0.01 15.92
C LYS A 73 -21.50 -1.06 15.08
N GLU A 74 -21.47 -0.96 13.75
CA GLU A 74 -22.08 -1.96 12.84
C GLU A 74 -21.51 -3.37 13.10
N ILE A 75 -20.18 -3.47 13.29
CA ILE A 75 -19.51 -4.74 13.59
C ILE A 75 -19.97 -5.28 14.95
N ASN A 76 -20.08 -4.43 15.97
CA ASN A 76 -20.55 -4.83 17.30
C ASN A 76 -22.02 -5.25 17.28
N ASP A 77 -22.87 -4.58 16.52
CA ASP A 77 -24.26 -5.00 16.33
C ASP A 77 -24.35 -6.40 15.67
N GLU A 78 -23.46 -6.69 14.73
CA GLU A 78 -23.36 -8.02 14.11
C GLU A 78 -22.80 -9.06 15.08
N ARG A 79 -21.74 -8.73 15.84
CA ARG A 79 -21.16 -9.61 16.87
C ARG A 79 -22.20 -9.96 17.95
N LYS A 80 -22.97 -8.97 18.43
CA LYS A 80 -24.04 -9.18 19.40
C LYS A 80 -25.11 -10.15 18.87
N ARG A 81 -25.53 -9.99 17.61
CA ARG A 81 -26.47 -10.96 16.96
C ARG A 81 -25.87 -12.38 16.91
N LYS A 82 -24.60 -12.51 16.54
CA LYS A 82 -23.88 -13.81 16.49
C LYS A 82 -23.66 -14.42 17.89
N ASN A 83 -23.69 -13.60 18.95
CA ASN A 83 -23.61 -14.01 20.35
C ASN A 83 -25.01 -14.29 20.97
N GLY A 84 -26.02 -14.59 20.15
CA GLY A 84 -27.37 -14.89 20.61
C GLY A 84 -28.15 -13.68 21.17
N GLY A 85 -27.71 -12.46 20.89
CA GLY A 85 -28.32 -11.21 21.37
C GLY A 85 -27.93 -10.83 22.80
N HIS A 86 -27.05 -11.61 23.45
CA HIS A 86 -26.58 -11.32 24.82
C HIS A 86 -25.70 -10.05 24.83
N GLU A 87 -25.71 -9.37 25.98
CA GLU A 87 -24.84 -8.23 26.24
C GLU A 87 -23.37 -8.68 26.24
N PHE A 88 -22.47 -7.78 25.85
CA PHE A 88 -21.05 -8.04 25.92
C PHE A 88 -20.57 -8.10 27.37
N THR A 89 -19.67 -9.01 27.67
CA THR A 89 -19.03 -9.18 28.98
C THR A 89 -17.80 -8.30 29.15
N GLY A 90 -17.27 -7.77 28.03
CA GLY A 90 -16.10 -6.92 27.98
C GLY A 90 -15.86 -6.38 26.55
N GLN A 91 -14.68 -5.78 26.37
CA GLN A 91 -14.23 -5.29 25.06
C GLN A 91 -12.76 -5.61 24.86
N SER A 92 -12.32 -5.75 23.62
CA SER A 92 -10.93 -5.98 23.29
C SER A 92 -10.51 -5.24 22.02
N CYS A 93 -9.27 -4.76 22.03
CA CYS A 93 -8.58 -4.22 20.87
C CYS A 93 -7.76 -5.28 20.12
N ASP A 94 -7.68 -6.52 20.61
CA ASP A 94 -6.93 -7.61 20.01
C ASP A 94 -7.81 -8.54 19.17
N THR A 95 -7.42 -8.75 17.92
CA THR A 95 -8.16 -9.60 16.97
C THR A 95 -8.15 -11.07 17.37
N GLY A 96 -7.11 -11.54 18.06
CA GLY A 96 -7.01 -12.91 18.57
C GLY A 96 -8.03 -13.16 19.67
N GLU A 97 -8.12 -12.26 20.66
CA GLU A 97 -9.11 -12.32 21.73
C GLU A 97 -10.54 -12.24 21.18
N LEU A 98 -10.78 -11.31 20.23
CA LEU A 98 -12.07 -11.17 19.59
C LEU A 98 -12.52 -12.38 18.78
N LYS A 99 -11.57 -13.19 18.26
CA LYS A 99 -11.85 -14.46 17.58
C LYS A 99 -12.08 -15.59 18.58
N ALA A 100 -11.33 -15.60 19.68
CA ALA A 100 -11.45 -16.61 20.72
C ALA A 100 -12.75 -16.48 21.53
N ASP A 101 -13.19 -15.24 21.82
CA ASP A 101 -14.37 -14.98 22.60
C ASP A 101 -15.33 -14.00 21.88
N ARG A 102 -16.53 -14.50 21.58
CA ARG A 102 -17.59 -13.71 20.94
C ARG A 102 -18.31 -12.77 21.88
N SER A 103 -18.17 -12.97 23.19
CA SER A 103 -18.78 -12.12 24.20
C SER A 103 -18.07 -10.77 24.37
N PHE A 104 -16.89 -10.57 23.75
CA PHE A 104 -16.21 -9.28 23.73
C PHE A 104 -16.66 -8.40 22.57
N ALA A 105 -16.90 -7.12 22.89
CA ALA A 105 -17.08 -6.08 21.88
C ALA A 105 -15.74 -5.75 21.20
N LEU A 106 -15.80 -5.46 19.91
CA LEU A 106 -14.68 -4.84 19.21
C LEU A 106 -14.44 -3.44 19.74
N ASP A 107 -13.24 -3.18 20.19
CA ASP A 107 -12.74 -1.85 20.53
C ASP A 107 -11.47 -1.54 19.76
N TYR A 108 -11.00 -0.28 19.80
CA TYR A 108 -9.79 0.15 19.13
C TYR A 108 -9.11 1.30 19.89
N ILE A 109 -7.79 1.37 19.75
CA ILE A 109 -6.98 2.44 20.33
C ILE A 109 -6.98 3.64 19.38
N THR A 110 -7.23 4.84 19.89
CA THR A 110 -7.00 6.09 19.16
C THR A 110 -5.69 6.70 19.62
N ALA A 111 -4.67 6.73 18.74
CA ALA A 111 -3.37 7.31 19.02
C ALA A 111 -3.28 8.71 18.40
N VAL A 112 -2.91 9.70 19.20
CA VAL A 112 -2.66 11.06 18.72
C VAL A 112 -1.37 11.07 17.87
N PRO A 113 -1.36 11.74 16.69
CA PRO A 113 -0.21 11.78 15.80
C PRO A 113 1.06 12.34 16.45
N ARG A 114 2.18 11.64 16.30
CA ARG A 114 3.51 12.01 16.83
C ARG A 114 4.54 12.09 15.70
N MET A 115 4.45 13.12 14.84
CA MET A 115 5.25 13.21 13.60
C MET A 115 6.75 13.11 13.82
N ALA A 116 7.29 13.71 14.89
CA ALA A 116 8.73 13.62 15.22
C ALA A 116 9.18 12.17 15.47
N LEU A 117 8.34 11.37 16.13
CA LEU A 117 8.59 9.94 16.34
C LEU A 117 8.57 9.18 15.01
N TYR A 118 7.59 9.46 14.15
CA TYR A 118 7.49 8.79 12.85
C TYR A 118 8.67 9.11 11.95
N MET A 119 9.12 10.37 11.93
CA MET A 119 10.34 10.77 11.21
C MET A 119 11.57 10.03 11.74
N LYS A 120 11.71 9.91 13.06
CA LYS A 120 12.80 9.15 13.67
C LYS A 120 12.79 7.68 13.23
N CYS A 121 11.65 7.00 13.32
CA CYS A 121 11.52 5.61 12.90
C CYS A 121 11.77 5.43 11.39
N SER A 122 11.30 6.37 10.56
CA SER A 122 11.58 6.35 9.11
C SER A 122 13.08 6.49 8.83
N THR A 123 13.78 7.35 9.57
CA THR A 123 15.24 7.50 9.45
C THR A 123 15.98 6.24 9.89
N GLU A 124 15.55 5.58 10.96
CA GLU A 124 16.11 4.30 11.39
C GLU A 124 15.98 3.24 10.29
N ILE A 125 14.81 3.15 9.63
CA ILE A 125 14.59 2.24 8.51
C ILE A 125 15.41 2.65 7.29
N TYR A 126 15.54 3.93 7.00
CA TYR A 126 16.38 4.41 5.91
C TYR A 126 17.85 3.98 6.09
N ASN A 127 18.35 3.98 7.32
CA ASN A 127 19.69 3.48 7.62
C ASN A 127 19.84 1.96 7.34
N ILE A 128 18.73 1.20 7.36
CA ILE A 128 18.76 -0.21 6.93
C ILE A 128 18.94 -0.29 5.41
N TYR A 129 18.24 0.55 4.64
CA TYR A 129 18.43 0.59 3.18
C TYR A 129 19.88 0.92 2.80
N LEU A 130 20.51 1.86 3.51
CA LEU A 130 21.90 2.25 3.28
C LEU A 130 22.94 1.15 3.53
N LYS A 131 22.59 0.07 4.23
CA LYS A 131 23.47 -1.10 4.37
C LYS A 131 23.59 -1.88 3.04
N TYR A 132 22.66 -1.68 2.11
CA TYR A 132 22.51 -2.47 0.89
C TYR A 132 22.68 -1.66 -0.39
N VAL A 133 22.23 -0.41 -0.39
CA VAL A 133 22.15 0.44 -1.58
C VAL A 133 22.70 1.83 -1.23
N ALA A 134 23.50 2.41 -2.11
CA ALA A 134 24.05 3.75 -1.93
C ALA A 134 22.93 4.82 -1.98
N PRO A 135 23.09 5.95 -1.26
CA PRO A 135 22.04 6.95 -1.16
C PRO A 135 21.63 7.57 -2.50
N GLU A 136 22.54 7.65 -3.48
CA GLU A 136 22.26 8.13 -4.84
C GLU A 136 21.29 7.24 -5.63
N ASP A 137 21.21 5.95 -5.29
CA ASP A 137 20.32 4.97 -5.92
C ASP A 137 19.03 4.75 -5.14
N ILE A 138 18.82 5.50 -4.03
CA ILE A 138 17.61 5.48 -3.22
C ILE A 138 16.81 6.75 -3.44
N HIS A 139 15.60 6.62 -3.96
CA HIS A 139 14.63 7.71 -4.03
C HIS A 139 13.59 7.58 -2.91
N VAL A 140 13.65 8.48 -1.92
CA VAL A 140 12.64 8.56 -0.86
C VAL A 140 11.39 9.21 -1.43
N TYR A 141 10.35 8.40 -1.67
CA TYR A 141 9.07 8.87 -2.23
C TYR A 141 8.18 9.48 -1.15
N SER A 142 8.14 8.87 0.03
CA SER A 142 7.42 9.36 1.20
C SER A 142 8.09 8.89 2.49
N ILE A 143 7.50 9.20 3.64
CA ILE A 143 8.00 8.76 4.95
C ILE A 143 8.00 7.23 5.12
N ASP A 144 7.19 6.52 4.36
CA ASP A 144 6.94 5.07 4.44
C ASP A 144 7.20 4.34 3.13
N GLU A 145 7.67 5.04 2.09
CA GLU A 145 7.90 4.45 0.77
C GLU A 145 9.20 4.93 0.12
N VAL A 146 9.94 3.97 -0.43
CA VAL A 146 11.18 4.21 -1.18
C VAL A 146 11.19 3.46 -2.49
N PHE A 147 11.93 4.00 -3.47
CA PHE A 147 12.37 3.29 -4.68
C PHE A 147 13.88 3.15 -4.65
N MET A 148 14.39 2.01 -5.10
CA MET A 148 15.83 1.74 -5.18
C MET A 148 16.15 1.19 -6.58
N ASP A 149 17.17 1.73 -7.24
CA ASP A 149 17.80 1.07 -8.38
C ASP A 149 18.81 0.05 -7.83
N VAL A 150 18.49 -1.22 -7.98
CA VAL A 150 19.34 -2.31 -7.47
C VAL A 150 20.18 -2.99 -8.54
N THR A 151 20.16 -2.48 -9.77
CA THR A 151 20.75 -3.10 -10.95
C THR A 151 22.21 -3.53 -10.74
N ASP A 152 23.04 -2.62 -10.28
CA ASP A 152 24.49 -2.88 -10.14
C ASP A 152 24.83 -3.67 -8.89
N TYR A 153 23.91 -3.74 -7.93
CA TYR A 153 24.10 -4.43 -6.65
C TYR A 153 23.85 -5.94 -6.74
N LEU A 154 23.02 -6.39 -7.69
CA LEU A 154 22.64 -7.81 -7.82
C LEU A 154 23.85 -8.71 -8.04
N ASN A 155 24.77 -8.30 -8.90
CA ASN A 155 26.02 -9.03 -9.16
C ASN A 155 26.94 -9.02 -7.94
N THR A 156 27.06 -7.88 -7.25
CA THR A 156 27.89 -7.72 -6.05
C THR A 156 27.41 -8.64 -4.92
N TYR A 157 26.11 -8.70 -4.69
CA TYR A 157 25.52 -9.54 -3.65
C TYR A 157 25.28 -10.98 -4.11
N ARG A 158 25.43 -11.28 -5.40
CA ARG A 158 25.07 -12.57 -6.03
C ARG A 158 23.64 -12.99 -5.69
N MET A 159 22.72 -12.06 -5.77
CA MET A 159 21.30 -12.22 -5.45
C MET A 159 20.42 -11.73 -6.59
N THR A 160 19.23 -12.29 -6.70
CA THR A 160 18.16 -11.72 -7.50
C THR A 160 17.57 -10.50 -6.79
N ALA A 161 16.87 -9.62 -7.52
CA ALA A 161 16.18 -8.48 -6.93
C ALA A 161 15.17 -8.91 -5.85
N ARG A 162 14.51 -10.06 -6.04
CA ARG A 162 13.57 -10.66 -5.07
C ARG A 162 14.27 -11.09 -3.78
N GLU A 163 15.42 -11.75 -3.89
CA GLU A 163 16.19 -12.17 -2.71
C GLU A 163 16.72 -10.98 -1.93
N LEU A 164 17.22 -9.94 -2.63
CA LEU A 164 17.70 -8.71 -2.00
C LEU A 164 16.56 -7.96 -1.31
N ALA A 165 15.43 -7.73 -1.99
CA ALA A 165 14.25 -7.09 -1.40
C ALA A 165 13.74 -7.88 -0.18
N GLY A 166 13.66 -9.21 -0.28
CA GLY A 166 13.26 -10.07 0.84
C GLY A 166 14.21 -10.00 2.03
N LYS A 167 15.53 -9.87 1.78
CA LYS A 167 16.54 -9.69 2.83
C LYS A 167 16.34 -8.36 3.55
N ILE A 168 16.19 -7.28 2.81
CA ILE A 168 15.95 -5.93 3.35
C ILE A 168 14.67 -5.90 4.19
N ILE A 169 13.56 -6.44 3.68
CA ILE A 169 12.27 -6.46 4.40
C ILE A 169 12.36 -7.25 5.69
N ARG A 170 13.02 -8.40 5.68
CA ARG A 170 13.21 -9.20 6.91
C ARG A 170 14.03 -8.46 7.96
N GLU A 171 15.08 -7.75 7.56
CA GLU A 171 15.87 -6.94 8.48
C GLU A 171 15.05 -5.79 9.07
N ILE A 172 14.26 -5.08 8.24
CA ILE A 172 13.31 -4.07 8.73
C ILE A 172 12.37 -4.66 9.78
N GLN A 173 11.77 -5.82 9.49
CA GLN A 173 10.84 -6.46 10.39
C GLN A 173 11.51 -6.92 11.70
N GLN A 174 12.73 -7.44 11.63
CA GLN A 174 13.51 -7.86 12.81
C GLN A 174 13.90 -6.69 13.70
N GLU A 175 14.39 -5.59 13.11
CA GLU A 175 14.85 -4.42 13.88
C GLU A 175 13.70 -3.53 14.37
N THR A 176 12.58 -3.47 13.60
CA THR A 176 11.51 -2.50 13.87
C THR A 176 10.15 -3.11 14.17
N SER A 177 9.95 -4.40 13.97
CA SER A 177 8.65 -5.09 14.02
C SER A 177 7.62 -4.54 13.01
N ILE A 178 8.06 -3.75 12.02
CA ILE A 178 7.20 -3.17 10.99
C ILE A 178 7.25 -4.06 9.74
N ALA A 179 6.09 -4.54 9.33
CA ALA A 179 5.97 -5.30 8.08
C ALA A 179 6.06 -4.38 6.87
N ALA A 180 6.66 -4.86 5.79
CA ALA A 180 6.75 -4.16 4.53
C ALA A 180 6.31 -5.05 3.35
N THR A 181 6.01 -4.40 2.23
CA THR A 181 5.66 -5.04 0.96
C THR A 181 6.60 -4.48 -0.12
N ALA A 182 7.03 -5.31 -1.07
CA ALA A 182 7.84 -4.83 -2.17
C ALA A 182 7.24 -5.16 -3.54
N GLY A 183 7.54 -4.27 -4.49
CA GLY A 183 7.36 -4.50 -5.92
C GLY A 183 8.68 -4.39 -6.65
N ILE A 184 8.87 -5.24 -7.64
CA ILE A 184 10.06 -5.27 -8.49
C ILE A 184 9.61 -5.01 -9.92
N GLY A 185 10.36 -4.21 -10.66
CA GLY A 185 10.08 -3.90 -12.05
C GLY A 185 11.29 -3.42 -12.82
N THR A 186 11.19 -3.42 -14.13
CA THR A 186 12.25 -2.94 -15.05
C THR A 186 12.30 -1.40 -15.11
N ASN A 187 11.34 -0.73 -14.51
CA ASN A 187 11.28 0.72 -14.31
C ASN A 187 10.48 1.08 -13.05
N LEU A 188 10.51 2.36 -12.67
CA LEU A 188 9.84 2.87 -11.45
C LEU A 188 8.32 2.66 -11.48
N TYR A 189 7.66 2.78 -12.64
CA TYR A 189 6.23 2.55 -12.76
C TYR A 189 5.88 1.09 -12.49
N LEU A 190 6.58 0.16 -13.13
CA LEU A 190 6.31 -1.26 -12.99
C LEU A 190 6.57 -1.77 -11.58
N CYS A 191 7.65 -1.32 -10.90
CA CYS A 191 7.88 -1.72 -9.52
C CYS A 191 6.80 -1.17 -8.57
N LYS A 192 6.34 0.07 -8.78
CA LYS A 192 5.24 0.66 -8.00
C LYS A 192 3.92 -0.10 -8.20
N VAL A 193 3.55 -0.38 -9.46
CA VAL A 193 2.32 -1.11 -9.79
C VAL A 193 2.40 -2.57 -9.31
N ALA A 194 3.56 -3.22 -9.42
CA ALA A 194 3.78 -4.54 -8.83
C ALA A 194 3.52 -4.54 -7.33
N MET A 195 4.01 -3.52 -6.61
CA MET A 195 3.81 -3.38 -5.18
C MET A 195 2.35 -3.11 -4.82
N ASP A 196 1.71 -2.13 -5.46
CA ASP A 196 0.39 -1.64 -5.06
C ASP A 196 -0.74 -2.57 -5.47
N ILE A 197 -0.69 -3.14 -6.69
CA ILE A 197 -1.79 -3.95 -7.22
C ILE A 197 -1.55 -5.45 -6.99
N VAL A 198 -0.32 -5.93 -7.19
CA VAL A 198 -0.06 -7.37 -7.13
C VAL A 198 0.37 -7.81 -5.73
N ALA A 199 1.45 -7.24 -5.19
CA ALA A 199 2.03 -7.70 -3.93
C ALA A 199 1.09 -7.58 -2.73
N LYS A 200 0.24 -6.54 -2.69
CA LYS A 200 -0.72 -6.33 -1.59
C LYS A 200 -1.83 -7.39 -1.56
N HIS A 201 -2.07 -8.11 -2.66
CA HIS A 201 -3.17 -9.08 -2.80
C HIS A 201 -2.71 -10.55 -2.88
N ILE A 202 -1.39 -10.81 -2.95
CA ILE A 202 -0.88 -12.18 -2.88
C ILE A 202 -0.69 -12.64 -1.43
N GLU A 203 -0.73 -13.97 -1.23
CA GLU A 203 -0.37 -14.54 0.06
C GLU A 203 1.08 -14.26 0.39
N PRO A 204 1.41 -14.02 1.68
CA PRO A 204 2.80 -13.86 2.10
C PRO A 204 3.57 -15.18 1.91
N ASP A 205 4.87 -15.06 1.70
CA ASP A 205 5.75 -16.22 1.71
C ASP A 205 5.87 -16.83 3.14
N GLN A 206 6.63 -17.90 3.26
CA GLN A 206 6.89 -18.59 4.55
C GLN A 206 7.49 -17.67 5.62
N ASN A 207 8.03 -16.52 5.26
CA ASN A 207 8.60 -15.51 6.15
C ASN A 207 7.65 -14.32 6.39
N GLY A 208 6.41 -14.39 5.92
CA GLY A 208 5.43 -13.32 6.04
C GLY A 208 5.62 -12.16 5.07
N VAL A 209 6.52 -12.28 4.10
CA VAL A 209 6.87 -11.21 3.15
C VAL A 209 6.05 -11.32 1.86
N ARG A 210 5.61 -10.18 1.34
CA ARG A 210 4.89 -10.08 0.07
C ARG A 210 5.75 -9.31 -0.94
N ILE A 211 6.15 -9.99 -2.01
CA ILE A 211 6.94 -9.40 -3.10
C ILE A 211 6.32 -9.80 -4.43
N ALA A 212 6.00 -8.83 -5.27
CA ALA A 212 5.59 -9.07 -6.65
C ALA A 212 6.62 -8.51 -7.63
N GLU A 213 6.63 -9.06 -8.84
CA GLU A 213 7.54 -8.65 -9.90
C GLU A 213 6.78 -8.51 -11.21
N LEU A 214 7.03 -7.42 -11.93
CA LEU A 214 6.45 -7.15 -13.24
C LEU A 214 7.53 -6.76 -14.24
N THR A 215 7.44 -7.38 -15.41
CA THR A 215 8.04 -6.91 -16.66
C THR A 215 6.94 -6.27 -17.51
N GLU A 216 7.31 -5.56 -18.59
CA GLU A 216 6.35 -5.00 -19.55
C GLU A 216 5.39 -6.08 -20.10
N ILE A 217 5.91 -7.28 -20.37
CA ILE A 217 5.12 -8.40 -20.90
C ILE A 217 4.14 -8.93 -19.85
N SER A 218 4.60 -9.14 -18.61
CA SER A 218 3.73 -9.63 -17.53
C SER A 218 2.71 -8.57 -17.12
N TYR A 219 3.07 -7.29 -17.11
CA TYR A 219 2.16 -6.17 -16.89
C TYR A 219 1.01 -6.17 -17.90
N ARG A 220 1.33 -6.28 -19.20
CA ARG A 220 0.31 -6.34 -20.26
C ARG A 220 -0.64 -7.53 -20.07
N LYS A 221 -0.09 -8.70 -19.76
CA LYS A 221 -0.87 -9.93 -19.60
C LYS A 221 -1.77 -9.91 -18.36
N LEU A 222 -1.28 -9.37 -17.25
CA LEU A 222 -1.95 -9.47 -15.95
C LEU A 222 -2.83 -8.26 -15.65
N LEU A 223 -2.42 -7.05 -16.07
CA LEU A 223 -3.00 -5.82 -15.56
C LEU A 223 -3.65 -4.91 -16.61
N TRP A 224 -3.47 -5.18 -17.92
CA TRP A 224 -4.13 -4.34 -18.93
C TRP A 224 -5.65 -4.36 -18.86
N ALA A 225 -6.25 -5.44 -18.36
CA ALA A 225 -7.70 -5.56 -18.16
C ALA A 225 -8.12 -5.31 -16.70
N HIS A 226 -7.18 -4.95 -15.80
CA HIS A 226 -7.47 -4.74 -14.38
C HIS A 226 -8.43 -3.56 -14.17
N GLN A 227 -9.36 -3.73 -13.24
CA GLN A 227 -10.30 -2.72 -12.78
C GLN A 227 -10.40 -2.76 -11.24
N PRO A 228 -10.63 -1.61 -10.61
CA PRO A 228 -10.84 -0.30 -11.22
C PRO A 228 -9.51 0.34 -11.68
N ILE A 229 -9.57 1.19 -12.70
CA ILE A 229 -8.40 1.90 -13.23
C ILE A 229 -7.74 2.83 -12.20
N THR A 230 -8.48 3.22 -11.16
CA THR A 230 -7.99 4.04 -10.04
C THR A 230 -7.00 3.33 -9.12
N ASP A 231 -6.78 2.03 -9.28
CA ASP A 231 -5.76 1.29 -8.54
C ASP A 231 -4.35 1.59 -9.08
N PHE A 232 -4.28 2.07 -10.32
CA PHE A 232 -3.01 2.41 -10.96
C PHE A 232 -2.47 3.74 -10.44
N TRP A 233 -1.16 3.76 -10.24
CA TRP A 233 -0.43 4.94 -9.81
C TRP A 233 -0.74 6.15 -10.70
N ARG A 234 -1.05 7.29 -10.09
CA ARG A 234 -1.42 8.57 -10.70
C ARG A 234 -2.80 8.60 -11.39
N VAL A 235 -3.58 7.54 -11.37
CA VAL A 235 -4.93 7.54 -11.91
C VAL A 235 -5.95 7.77 -10.78
N GLY A 236 -6.31 9.02 -10.55
CA GLY A 236 -7.33 9.37 -9.56
C GLY A 236 -8.77 9.32 -10.13
N PRO A 237 -9.80 9.52 -9.28
CA PRO A 237 -11.21 9.49 -9.70
C PRO A 237 -11.54 10.48 -10.83
N GLY A 238 -10.87 11.64 -10.87
CA GLY A 238 -11.06 12.64 -11.94
C GLY A 238 -10.58 12.13 -13.30
N TYR A 239 -9.45 11.41 -13.33
CA TYR A 239 -8.95 10.76 -14.55
C TYR A 239 -9.86 9.63 -14.99
N ALA A 240 -10.22 8.74 -14.06
CA ALA A 240 -11.12 7.62 -14.33
C ALA A 240 -12.46 8.09 -14.91
N LYS A 241 -13.04 9.17 -14.37
CA LYS A 241 -14.28 9.76 -14.89
C LYS A 241 -14.15 10.22 -16.33
N LYS A 242 -13.11 11.04 -16.64
CA LYS A 242 -12.87 11.54 -18.00
C LYS A 242 -12.61 10.42 -19.01
N LEU A 243 -11.86 9.38 -18.60
CA LEU A 243 -11.63 8.22 -19.45
C LEU A 243 -12.92 7.46 -19.71
N ALA A 244 -13.75 7.23 -18.69
CA ALA A 244 -15.04 6.54 -18.83
C ALA A 244 -16.01 7.30 -19.75
N GLU A 245 -16.02 8.64 -19.76
CA GLU A 245 -16.84 9.46 -20.65
C GLU A 245 -16.52 9.24 -22.13
N VAL A 246 -15.33 8.75 -22.46
CA VAL A 246 -14.90 8.41 -23.83
C VAL A 246 -14.78 6.89 -24.05
N GLY A 247 -15.27 6.06 -23.12
CA GLY A 247 -15.29 4.60 -23.25
C GLY A 247 -13.96 3.89 -22.97
N LEU A 248 -13.02 4.54 -22.27
CA LEU A 248 -11.75 3.95 -21.84
C LEU A 248 -11.84 3.57 -20.36
N PHE A 249 -11.79 2.29 -20.02
CA PHE A 249 -12.01 1.78 -18.66
C PHE A 249 -10.80 1.10 -18.05
N THR A 250 -9.81 0.75 -18.86
CA THR A 250 -8.62 -0.01 -18.45
C THR A 250 -7.35 0.63 -18.99
N MET A 251 -6.19 0.30 -18.37
CA MET A 251 -4.89 0.74 -18.90
C MET A 251 -4.62 0.16 -20.30
N GLY A 252 -5.14 -1.02 -20.59
CA GLY A 252 -5.09 -1.59 -21.94
C GLY A 252 -5.89 -0.79 -22.97
N ASP A 253 -7.01 -0.17 -22.58
CA ASP A 253 -7.77 0.73 -23.46
C ASP A 253 -6.98 2.02 -23.71
N VAL A 254 -6.36 2.59 -22.67
CA VAL A 254 -5.50 3.78 -22.79
C VAL A 254 -4.33 3.50 -23.73
N ALA A 255 -3.62 2.37 -23.52
CA ALA A 255 -2.49 1.96 -24.35
C ALA A 255 -2.89 1.74 -25.82
N ARG A 256 -4.04 1.11 -26.09
CA ARG A 256 -4.55 0.95 -27.46
C ARG A 256 -4.94 2.29 -28.07
N CYS A 257 -5.54 3.18 -27.27
CA CYS A 257 -5.89 4.52 -27.72
C CYS A 257 -4.63 5.29 -28.15
N SER A 258 -3.54 5.27 -27.36
CA SER A 258 -2.31 5.99 -27.67
C SER A 258 -1.63 5.54 -28.97
N LEU A 259 -1.88 4.30 -29.40
CA LEU A 259 -1.35 3.73 -30.64
C LEU A 259 -2.24 3.94 -31.87
N GLY A 260 -3.39 4.60 -31.72
CA GLY A 260 -4.31 4.90 -32.81
C GLY A 260 -3.70 5.83 -33.86
N LYS A 261 -4.15 5.68 -35.11
CA LYS A 261 -3.62 6.48 -36.21
C LYS A 261 -4.13 7.92 -36.16
N PRO A 262 -3.35 8.89 -36.69
CA PRO A 262 -3.83 10.26 -36.88
C PRO A 262 -5.17 10.28 -37.64
N GLY A 263 -6.17 10.99 -37.12
CA GLY A 263 -7.52 11.07 -37.70
C GLY A 263 -8.53 10.02 -37.23
N GLU A 264 -8.10 8.98 -36.53
CA GLU A 264 -9.00 8.07 -35.80
C GLU A 264 -9.52 8.77 -34.54
N TYR A 265 -10.73 8.36 -34.07
CA TYR A 265 -11.29 8.91 -32.81
C TYR A 265 -10.42 8.58 -31.61
N TYR A 266 -10.02 7.33 -31.49
CA TYR A 266 -9.11 6.85 -30.46
C TYR A 266 -7.66 6.97 -30.95
N ASN A 267 -6.99 8.00 -30.52
CA ASN A 267 -5.59 8.26 -30.83
C ASN A 267 -4.95 9.04 -29.66
N GLU A 268 -3.67 9.33 -29.75
CA GLU A 268 -2.94 10.09 -28.75
C GLU A 268 -3.51 11.49 -28.54
N ASP A 269 -3.99 12.18 -29.62
CA ASP A 269 -4.59 13.52 -29.53
C ASP A 269 -5.82 13.54 -28.61
N LEU A 270 -6.60 12.45 -28.55
CA LEU A 270 -7.72 12.36 -27.63
C LEU A 270 -7.25 12.45 -26.18
N LEU A 271 -6.17 11.74 -25.83
CA LEU A 271 -5.61 11.74 -24.48
C LEU A 271 -5.05 13.14 -24.13
N TYR A 272 -4.37 13.80 -25.06
CA TYR A 272 -3.91 15.18 -24.86
C TYR A 272 -5.05 16.18 -24.73
N ARG A 273 -6.16 16.03 -25.46
CA ARG A 273 -7.37 16.86 -25.27
C ARG A 273 -7.98 16.69 -23.88
N LEU A 274 -7.98 15.49 -23.32
CA LEU A 274 -8.55 15.20 -22.00
C LEU A 274 -7.65 15.69 -20.85
N PHE A 275 -6.33 15.56 -20.99
CA PHE A 275 -5.39 15.66 -19.88
C PHE A 275 -4.26 16.68 -20.10
N GLY A 276 -4.17 17.27 -21.29
CA GLY A 276 -3.04 18.14 -21.65
C GLY A 276 -1.73 17.34 -21.59
N VAL A 277 -0.63 18.00 -21.21
CA VAL A 277 0.69 17.39 -21.05
C VAL A 277 0.68 16.20 -20.05
N ASN A 278 -0.27 16.14 -19.15
CA ASN A 278 -0.39 15.01 -18.23
C ASN A 278 -0.81 13.69 -18.91
N ALA A 279 -1.20 13.72 -20.19
CA ALA A 279 -1.41 12.50 -20.98
C ALA A 279 -0.15 11.64 -21.03
N GLU A 280 1.05 12.25 -21.08
CA GLU A 280 2.35 11.54 -21.05
C GLU A 280 2.56 10.66 -19.81
N LEU A 281 1.84 10.93 -18.74
CA LEU A 281 1.88 10.12 -17.52
C LEU A 281 0.97 8.88 -17.60
N LEU A 282 0.13 8.79 -18.62
CA LEU A 282 -0.80 7.66 -18.85
C LEU A 282 -0.35 6.76 -19.99
N ILE A 283 0.34 7.36 -20.98
CA ILE A 283 0.88 6.69 -22.16
C ILE A 283 2.22 6.03 -21.80
#